data_20f6cd173e311cceddeb2a368ab5dbe9
#
_entry.id   20f6cd173e311cceddeb2a368ab5dbe9
#
_cell.length_a   1.000
_cell.length_b   1.000
_cell.length_c   1.000
_cell.angle_alpha   90.00
_cell.angle_beta   90.00
_cell.angle_gamma   90.00
#
_symmetry.space_group_name_H-M   'P 1'
#
loop_
_entity.id
_entity.type
_entity.pdbx_description
1 polymer ?
#
loop_
_entity_poly.entity_id
_entity_poly.type
_entity_poly.pdbx_seq_one_letter_code
_entity_poly.pdbx_strand_id
1 'polypeptide(L)'
;MKKIFLALFCIATILSSASCAKKAIEGPNEGNKRYFDAWLKVNNINVEPSGLGIYVLEETEGKGREVTRDGFILMDYVTSDLEGNITSYTGVKTAQQLGEYVKSDYYGPQFVNSFEGSLYAGVADALIGMKVGGHKKVIIPTWLMSYKDYDSESEYLAQEPEQGSLIYDVTIRDFTTEINQWEIDSIGRFFANRNILIEDRPAVDVFMIDGVQMQPKDSIRTGFYYKQLRKPTDTTAFPLDTTIFINYTGMTLDGRVFDTTVEKTAKDYDIYSADKEYEPVQINWSETEDDGYGGITMGTDDTEIIDGFALTLWQMRAMEKGIGVFYSPLGYSYSGSGNSIPGYSPLIFIIDIVEKPEN
;
A
#
# COMPACT_ATOMS: atom_id res chain seq x y z
N MET A 1 -33.52 52.50 58.27
CA MET A 1 -33.98 51.39 57.41
C MET A 1 -33.90 51.68 55.93
N LYS A 2 -34.32 52.84 55.39
CA LYS A 2 -34.21 53.11 53.91
C LYS A 2 -32.81 53.13 53.32
N LYS A 3 -31.77 53.55 54.08
CA LYS A 3 -30.37 53.58 53.58
C LYS A 3 -29.70 52.20 53.52
N ILE A 4 -30.13 51.27 54.40
CA ILE A 4 -29.61 49.87 54.35
C ILE A 4 -30.22 49.08 53.19
N PHE A 5 -31.47 49.32 52.81
CA PHE A 5 -32.14 48.74 51.69
C PHE A 5 -31.51 49.19 50.34
N LEU A 6 -31.07 50.45 50.24
CA LEU A 6 -30.43 50.95 49.03
C LEU A 6 -29.04 50.33 48.81
N ALA A 7 -28.27 50.18 49.93
CA ALA A 7 -26.96 49.53 49.84
C ALA A 7 -27.02 48.03 49.47
N LEU A 8 -27.99 47.29 49.98
CA LEU A 8 -28.26 45.91 49.64
C LEU A 8 -28.75 45.72 48.18
N PHE A 9 -29.52 46.69 47.65
CA PHE A 9 -29.96 46.67 46.27
C PHE A 9 -28.84 47.00 45.32
N CYS A 10 -27.91 47.87 45.62
CA CYS A 10 -26.72 48.14 44.81
C CYS A 10 -25.71 46.92 44.78
N ILE A 11 -25.56 46.23 45.91
CA ILE A 11 -24.71 45.02 45.97
C ILE A 11 -25.36 43.86 45.19
N ALA A 12 -26.66 43.70 45.22
CA ALA A 12 -27.36 42.68 44.43
C ALA A 12 -27.30 42.93 42.93
N THR A 13 -27.32 44.18 42.46
CA THR A 13 -27.15 44.54 41.04
C THR A 13 -25.71 44.41 40.55
N ILE A 14 -24.70 44.55 41.38
CA ILE A 14 -23.30 44.33 41.04
C ILE A 14 -23.01 42.82 40.96
N LEU A 15 -23.62 41.99 41.79
CA LEU A 15 -23.48 40.53 41.74
C LEU A 15 -24.21 39.91 40.57
N SER A 16 -25.27 40.49 40.02
CA SER A 16 -25.98 40.00 38.85
C SER A 16 -25.32 40.37 37.51
N SER A 17 -24.43 41.35 37.48
CA SER A 17 -23.66 41.71 36.30
C SER A 17 -22.34 40.91 36.14
N ALA A 18 -21.95 40.15 37.17
CA ALA A 18 -20.73 39.33 37.12
C ALA A 18 -20.98 37.87 36.61
N SER A 19 -22.20 37.55 36.20
CA SER A 19 -22.58 36.18 35.85
C SER A 19 -23.02 35.98 34.41
N CYS A 20 -22.34 36.59 33.45
CA CYS A 20 -22.46 36.21 32.05
C CYS A 20 -21.13 36.45 31.31
N ALA A 21 -20.04 35.91 31.83
CA ALA A 21 -19.02 35.44 30.92
C ALA A 21 -19.62 34.22 30.23
N LYS A 22 -20.26 34.42 29.08
CA LYS A 22 -20.46 33.31 28.14
C LYS A 22 -19.09 32.67 27.99
N LYS A 23 -18.88 31.45 28.53
CA LYS A 23 -17.76 30.64 28.08
C LYS A 23 -17.87 30.64 26.57
N ALA A 24 -16.91 31.24 25.90
CA ALA A 24 -16.78 31.04 24.45
C ALA A 24 -16.85 29.52 24.24
N ILE A 25 -17.72 29.08 23.34
CA ILE A 25 -17.72 27.68 22.96
C ILE A 25 -16.37 27.51 22.31
N GLU A 26 -15.45 26.86 23.02
CA GLU A 26 -14.14 26.52 22.46
C GLU A 26 -14.36 25.57 21.28
N GLY A 27 -13.67 25.82 20.18
CA GLY A 27 -13.66 24.89 19.04
C GLY A 27 -13.08 23.52 19.45
N PRO A 28 -13.41 22.46 18.71
CA PRO A 28 -12.99 21.09 19.06
C PRO A 28 -11.47 20.95 19.27
N ASN A 29 -10.66 21.65 18.48
CA ASN A 29 -9.21 21.59 18.53
C ASN A 29 -8.51 22.64 19.42
N GLU A 30 -9.23 23.54 20.06
CA GLU A 30 -8.63 24.57 20.91
C GLU A 30 -7.87 24.00 22.13
N GLY A 31 -8.37 22.92 22.69
CA GLY A 31 -7.69 22.16 23.75
C GLY A 31 -6.42 21.51 23.26
N ASN A 32 -6.48 20.88 22.09
CA ASN A 32 -5.34 20.23 21.43
C ASN A 32 -4.25 21.26 21.10
N LYS A 33 -4.62 22.45 20.62
CA LYS A 33 -3.68 23.53 20.34
C LYS A 33 -2.94 23.97 21.60
N ARG A 34 -3.65 24.19 22.70
CA ARG A 34 -3.00 24.57 23.97
C ARG A 34 -2.04 23.50 24.48
N TYR A 35 -2.41 22.25 24.39
CA TYR A 35 -1.52 21.12 24.72
C TYR A 35 -0.30 21.11 23.82
N PHE A 36 -0.49 21.22 22.51
CA PHE A 36 0.58 21.22 21.51
C PHE A 36 1.56 22.39 21.72
N ASP A 37 1.06 23.61 21.92
CA ASP A 37 1.88 24.81 22.21
C ASP A 37 2.69 24.63 23.49
N ALA A 38 2.11 24.01 24.52
CA ALA A 38 2.82 23.73 25.78
C ALA A 38 3.90 22.62 25.54
N TRP A 39 3.59 21.61 24.77
CA TRP A 39 4.51 20.53 24.43
C TRP A 39 5.73 21.07 23.65
N LEU A 40 5.52 21.94 22.65
CA LEU A 40 6.61 22.60 21.92
C LEU A 40 7.57 23.33 22.86
N LYS A 41 7.03 24.09 23.83
CA LYS A 41 7.84 24.81 24.83
C LYS A 41 8.63 23.89 25.75
N VAL A 42 7.99 22.82 26.24
CA VAL A 42 8.63 21.84 27.16
C VAL A 42 9.76 21.09 26.44
N ASN A 43 9.57 20.80 25.17
CA ASN A 43 10.57 20.07 24.37
C ASN A 43 11.59 21.00 23.67
N ASN A 44 11.56 22.32 23.98
CA ASN A 44 12.47 23.32 23.40
C ASN A 44 12.47 23.34 21.87
N ILE A 45 11.32 23.13 21.24
CA ILE A 45 11.18 23.26 19.79
C ILE A 45 11.15 24.74 19.42
N ASN A 46 12.24 25.23 18.84
CA ASN A 46 12.46 26.65 18.52
C ASN A 46 12.53 26.88 17.01
N VAL A 47 11.82 26.11 16.22
CA VAL A 47 11.69 26.29 14.77
C VAL A 47 10.38 27.01 14.47
N GLU A 48 10.40 27.90 13.47
CA GLU A 48 9.19 28.54 12.97
C GLU A 48 8.38 27.53 12.15
N PRO A 49 7.04 27.53 12.29
CA PRO A 49 6.20 26.65 11.50
C PRO A 49 6.22 27.04 10.01
N SER A 50 5.90 26.07 9.12
CA SER A 50 5.61 26.34 7.71
C SER A 50 4.37 27.24 7.55
N GLY A 51 4.11 27.68 6.32
CA GLY A 51 2.95 28.51 6.02
C GLY A 51 1.60 27.90 6.45
N LEU A 52 1.49 26.57 6.44
CA LEU A 52 0.29 25.85 6.90
C LEU A 52 0.32 25.57 8.41
N GLY A 53 1.51 25.45 9.02
CA GLY A 53 1.64 25.28 10.49
C GLY A 53 2.32 23.99 10.94
N ILE A 54 3.03 23.25 10.05
CA ILE A 54 3.89 22.15 10.46
C ILE A 54 5.27 22.65 10.88
N TYR A 55 5.97 21.88 11.73
CA TYR A 55 7.30 22.24 12.27
C TYR A 55 8.35 21.31 11.69
N VAL A 56 9.22 21.81 10.79
CA VAL A 56 10.30 21.04 10.18
C VAL A 56 11.49 20.98 11.12
N LEU A 57 11.78 19.79 11.66
CA LEU A 57 12.90 19.54 12.58
C LEU A 57 14.19 19.27 11.85
N GLU A 58 14.12 18.47 10.81
CA GLU A 58 15.26 18.05 9.99
C GLU A 58 14.85 18.03 8.52
N GLU A 59 15.73 18.47 7.64
CA GLU A 59 15.51 18.40 6.20
C GLU A 59 16.83 18.19 5.46
N THR A 60 16.79 17.27 4.50
CA THR A 60 17.85 17.07 3.52
C THR A 60 17.21 17.07 2.15
N GLU A 61 17.63 18.01 1.29
CA GLU A 61 17.08 18.13 -0.05
C GLU A 61 17.50 16.94 -0.92
N GLY A 62 16.54 16.34 -1.63
CA GLY A 62 16.78 15.35 -2.67
C GLY A 62 17.26 15.98 -3.97
N LYS A 63 17.72 15.13 -4.90
CA LYS A 63 18.22 15.55 -6.23
C LYS A 63 17.38 15.05 -7.40
N GLY A 64 16.38 14.20 -7.11
CA GLY A 64 15.50 13.61 -8.12
C GLY A 64 14.30 14.50 -8.46
N ARG A 65 13.28 13.87 -9.05
CA ARG A 65 12.02 14.55 -9.40
C ARG A 65 11.35 15.14 -8.17
N GLU A 66 10.68 16.26 -8.37
CA GLU A 66 9.86 16.90 -7.34
C GLU A 66 8.52 16.18 -7.19
N VAL A 67 8.06 16.03 -5.97
CA VAL A 67 6.75 15.47 -5.63
C VAL A 67 5.66 16.52 -5.85
N THR A 68 4.67 16.18 -6.65
CA THR A 68 3.51 17.02 -6.99
C THR A 68 2.20 16.37 -6.52
N ARG A 69 1.06 17.08 -6.63
CA ARG A 69 -0.27 16.61 -6.16
C ARG A 69 -1.00 15.71 -7.17
N ASP A 70 -0.30 15.03 -8.07
CA ASP A 70 -0.89 14.29 -9.17
C ASP A 70 -0.25 12.90 -9.39
N GLY A 71 0.31 12.30 -8.36
CA GLY A 71 1.05 11.06 -8.54
C GLY A 71 1.10 10.12 -7.33
N PHE A 72 2.13 9.32 -7.35
CA PHE A 72 2.38 8.24 -6.42
C PHE A 72 3.79 8.39 -5.85
N ILE A 73 3.88 8.49 -4.53
CA ILE A 73 5.14 8.68 -3.80
C ILE A 73 5.57 7.33 -3.24
N LEU A 74 6.71 6.83 -3.65
CA LEU A 74 7.37 5.69 -3.00
C LEU A 74 8.24 6.20 -1.87
N MET A 75 7.95 5.81 -0.62
CA MET A 75 8.65 6.36 0.54
C MET A 75 8.84 5.36 1.66
N ASP A 76 9.93 5.55 2.41
CA ASP A 76 10.09 5.01 3.76
C ASP A 76 9.64 6.03 4.78
N TYR A 77 9.02 5.57 5.85
CA TYR A 77 8.62 6.45 6.94
C TYR A 77 8.59 5.75 8.31
N VAL A 78 8.65 6.57 9.33
CA VAL A 78 8.31 6.24 10.71
C VAL A 78 7.44 7.36 11.25
N THR A 79 6.31 7.02 11.85
CA THR A 79 5.46 7.97 12.56
C THR A 79 5.45 7.65 14.05
N SER A 80 5.41 8.67 14.87
CA SER A 80 5.22 8.53 16.31
C SER A 80 4.26 9.62 16.84
N ASP A 81 3.63 9.32 17.97
CA ASP A 81 2.93 10.36 18.73
C ASP A 81 3.92 11.35 19.39
N LEU A 82 3.40 12.38 20.06
CA LEU A 82 4.23 13.37 20.76
C LEU A 82 4.94 12.79 21.99
N GLU A 83 4.51 11.67 22.51
CA GLU A 83 5.13 10.93 23.61
C GLU A 83 6.28 10.02 23.13
N GLY A 84 6.45 9.88 21.81
CA GLY A 84 7.50 9.08 21.18
C GLY A 84 7.11 7.62 20.93
N ASN A 85 5.86 7.24 21.13
CA ASN A 85 5.38 5.90 20.77
C ASN A 85 5.26 5.79 19.25
N ILE A 86 5.91 4.81 18.66
CA ILE A 86 5.83 4.56 17.21
C ILE A 86 4.43 4.07 16.87
N THR A 87 3.79 4.71 15.90
CA THR A 87 2.40 4.43 15.46
C THR A 87 2.33 3.74 14.11
N SER A 88 3.32 3.97 13.24
CA SER A 88 3.44 3.29 11.94
C SER A 88 4.87 3.37 11.42
N TYR A 89 5.26 2.42 10.60
CA TYR A 89 6.61 2.36 10.02
C TYR A 89 6.67 1.44 8.80
N THR A 90 7.71 1.62 7.97
CA THR A 90 7.99 0.76 6.82
C THR A 90 9.27 -0.07 7.00
N GLY A 91 10.12 0.28 7.97
CA GLY A 91 11.46 -0.28 8.10
C GLY A 91 11.55 -1.54 8.95
N VAL A 92 12.27 -2.57 8.46
CA VAL A 92 12.53 -3.82 9.19
C VAL A 92 13.23 -3.61 10.56
N LYS A 93 14.13 -2.63 10.65
CA LYS A 93 14.83 -2.33 11.91
C LYS A 93 13.86 -1.86 12.99
N THR A 94 12.88 -1.06 12.63
CA THR A 94 11.86 -0.58 13.54
C THR A 94 10.99 -1.74 14.05
N ALA A 95 10.55 -2.62 13.13
CA ALA A 95 9.83 -3.83 13.51
C ALA A 95 10.60 -4.69 14.51
N GLN A 96 11.91 -4.89 14.27
CA GLN A 96 12.78 -5.65 15.18
C GLN A 96 12.95 -4.98 16.55
N GLN A 97 13.08 -3.63 16.57
CA GLN A 97 13.20 -2.87 17.82
C GLN A 97 11.93 -2.93 18.67
N LEU A 98 10.77 -2.96 18.02
CA LEU A 98 9.47 -3.10 18.69
C LEU A 98 9.14 -4.55 19.09
N GLY A 99 9.88 -5.54 18.58
CA GLY A 99 9.57 -6.95 18.77
C GLY A 99 8.37 -7.43 17.93
N GLU A 100 8.03 -6.69 16.87
CA GLU A 100 6.89 -6.95 15.98
C GLU A 100 7.32 -7.56 14.63
N TYR A 101 8.59 -7.88 14.48
CA TYR A 101 9.12 -8.44 13.23
C TYR A 101 8.49 -9.80 12.92
N VAL A 102 7.84 -9.89 11.75
CA VAL A 102 7.32 -11.13 11.17
C VAL A 102 8.00 -11.35 9.82
N LYS A 103 8.61 -12.52 9.62
CA LYS A 103 9.47 -12.78 8.45
C LYS A 103 8.69 -12.79 7.13
N SER A 104 7.42 -13.20 7.15
CA SER A 104 6.54 -13.19 5.98
C SER A 104 6.08 -11.78 5.56
N ASP A 105 6.20 -10.80 6.46
CA ASP A 105 5.72 -9.45 6.20
C ASP A 105 6.70 -8.67 5.31
N TYR A 106 6.17 -7.71 4.59
CA TYR A 106 6.96 -6.78 3.80
C TYR A 106 7.47 -5.62 4.64
N TYR A 107 8.76 -5.36 4.55
CA TYR A 107 9.41 -4.19 5.13
C TYR A 107 10.21 -3.48 4.04
N GLY A 108 9.80 -2.29 3.72
CA GLY A 108 10.42 -1.47 2.68
C GLY A 108 9.52 -0.33 2.25
N PRO A 109 9.97 0.48 1.27
CA PRO A 109 9.22 1.63 0.81
C PRO A 109 7.83 1.23 0.30
N GLN A 110 6.83 2.05 0.61
CA GLN A 110 5.45 1.85 0.17
C GLN A 110 4.98 3.04 -0.66
N PHE A 111 4.08 2.77 -1.60
CA PHE A 111 3.42 3.82 -2.36
C PHE A 111 2.28 4.44 -1.58
N VAL A 112 2.23 5.76 -1.61
CA VAL A 112 1.07 6.55 -1.18
C VAL A 112 0.66 7.49 -2.31
N ASN A 113 -0.62 7.75 -2.42
CA ASN A 113 -1.17 8.69 -3.39
C ASN A 113 -0.96 10.12 -2.92
N SER A 114 -0.59 11.02 -3.83
CA SER A 114 -0.48 12.48 -3.56
C SER A 114 -1.63 13.30 -4.14
N PHE A 115 -2.68 12.66 -4.66
CA PHE A 115 -3.85 13.36 -5.19
C PHE A 115 -4.56 14.18 -4.11
N GLU A 116 -5.28 15.20 -4.53
CA GLU A 116 -6.10 16.01 -3.63
C GLU A 116 -7.05 15.13 -2.80
N GLY A 117 -7.09 15.35 -1.49
CA GLY A 117 -7.89 14.55 -0.56
C GLY A 117 -7.35 13.15 -0.24
N SER A 118 -6.19 12.74 -0.79
CA SER A 118 -5.58 11.43 -0.47
C SER A 118 -4.66 11.46 0.75
N LEU A 119 -4.16 12.62 1.11
CA LEU A 119 -3.28 12.86 2.25
C LEU A 119 -3.94 13.83 3.23
N TYR A 120 -3.62 13.71 4.51
CA TYR A 120 -3.93 14.76 5.47
C TYR A 120 -3.21 16.06 5.06
N ALA A 121 -3.84 17.21 5.27
CA ALA A 121 -3.32 18.50 4.87
C ALA A 121 -1.89 18.76 5.37
N GLY A 122 -1.60 18.45 6.63
CA GLY A 122 -0.24 18.59 7.19
C GLY A 122 0.76 17.61 6.59
N VAL A 123 0.34 16.39 6.23
CA VAL A 123 1.19 15.41 5.52
C VAL A 123 1.46 15.89 4.09
N ALA A 124 0.45 16.41 3.40
CA ALA A 124 0.62 16.99 2.08
C ALA A 124 1.58 18.20 2.11
N ASP A 125 1.46 19.10 3.09
CA ASP A 125 2.39 20.22 3.27
C ASP A 125 3.83 19.76 3.54
N ALA A 126 4.01 18.63 4.21
CA ALA A 126 5.34 18.05 4.42
C ALA A 126 5.96 17.45 3.14
N LEU A 127 5.16 16.76 2.31
CA LEU A 127 5.65 15.94 1.21
C LEU A 127 5.69 16.66 -0.14
N ILE A 128 4.70 17.51 -0.44
CA ILE A 128 4.64 18.23 -1.72
C ILE A 128 5.80 19.22 -1.81
N GLY A 129 6.48 19.22 -2.94
CA GLY A 129 7.71 20.01 -3.16
C GLY A 129 9.00 19.32 -2.72
N MET A 130 8.93 18.21 -1.94
CA MET A 130 10.13 17.39 -1.70
C MET A 130 10.63 16.78 -3.00
N LYS A 131 11.93 16.51 -3.06
CA LYS A 131 12.52 15.81 -4.21
C LYS A 131 12.89 14.38 -3.85
N VAL A 132 12.84 13.49 -4.82
CA VAL A 132 13.29 12.09 -4.69
C VAL A 132 14.72 12.06 -4.15
N GLY A 133 14.95 11.21 -3.15
CA GLY A 133 16.18 11.13 -2.36
C GLY A 133 16.24 12.10 -1.18
N GLY A 134 15.23 12.97 -1.02
CA GLY A 134 15.10 13.88 0.12
C GLY A 134 14.58 13.18 1.36
N HIS A 135 14.95 13.72 2.50
CA HIS A 135 14.50 13.31 3.82
C HIS A 135 13.95 14.50 4.58
N LYS A 136 12.88 14.29 5.33
CA LYS A 136 12.30 15.32 6.18
C LYS A 136 11.75 14.68 7.46
N LYS A 137 11.98 15.36 8.60
CA LYS A 137 11.35 15.05 9.88
C LYS A 137 10.54 16.23 10.33
N VAL A 138 9.24 16.05 10.54
CA VAL A 138 8.31 17.14 10.84
C VAL A 138 7.41 16.78 12.02
N ILE A 139 6.93 17.80 12.72
CA ILE A 139 5.83 17.67 13.66
C ILE A 139 4.58 18.23 12.99
N ILE A 140 3.52 17.42 12.95
CA ILE A 140 2.23 17.77 12.36
C ILE A 140 1.21 17.86 13.49
N PRO A 141 0.61 19.03 13.73
CA PRO A 141 -0.39 19.18 14.77
C PRO A 141 -1.73 18.55 14.41
N THR A 142 -2.48 18.13 15.41
CA THR A 142 -3.78 17.44 15.31
C THR A 142 -4.74 18.09 14.32
N TRP A 143 -4.85 19.42 14.32
CA TRP A 143 -5.81 20.12 13.45
C TRP A 143 -5.44 20.09 11.97
N LEU A 144 -4.18 19.79 11.61
CA LEU A 144 -3.76 19.57 10.22
C LEU A 144 -3.88 18.11 9.78
N MET A 145 -4.36 17.23 10.66
CA MET A 145 -4.68 15.84 10.34
C MET A 145 -6.12 15.74 9.82
N SER A 146 -6.39 16.46 8.74
CA SER A 146 -7.66 16.51 8.01
C SER A 146 -7.42 16.27 6.54
N TYR A 147 -8.26 15.42 5.91
CA TYR A 147 -8.22 15.18 4.46
C TYR A 147 -8.76 16.37 3.65
N LYS A 148 -9.46 17.29 4.31
CA LYS A 148 -9.99 18.48 3.67
C LYS A 148 -9.07 19.67 3.93
N ASP A 149 -8.73 20.38 2.86
CA ASP A 149 -8.00 21.65 2.93
C ASP A 149 -8.92 22.80 3.36
N TYR A 150 -8.41 23.69 4.20
CA TYR A 150 -9.06 24.91 4.67
C TYR A 150 -8.14 26.12 4.49
N ASP A 151 -8.73 27.31 4.36
CA ASP A 151 -7.99 28.53 4.03
C ASP A 151 -7.23 29.15 5.22
N SER A 152 -7.57 28.76 6.46
CA SER A 152 -7.00 29.34 7.65
C SER A 152 -6.86 28.35 8.82
N GLU A 153 -5.90 28.63 9.73
CA GLU A 153 -5.74 27.87 10.98
C GLU A 153 -7.04 27.85 11.79
N SER A 154 -7.77 28.96 11.84
CA SER A 154 -9.03 29.05 12.58
C SER A 154 -10.11 28.12 12.05
N GLU A 155 -10.14 27.86 10.75
CA GLU A 155 -11.05 26.90 10.13
C GLU A 155 -10.66 25.47 10.46
N TYR A 156 -9.37 25.14 10.42
CA TYR A 156 -8.88 23.84 10.89
C TYR A 156 -9.19 23.60 12.37
N LEU A 157 -8.99 24.59 13.24
CA LEU A 157 -9.26 24.48 14.68
C LEU A 157 -10.75 24.29 14.99
N ALA A 158 -11.64 24.70 14.10
CA ALA A 158 -13.08 24.54 14.25
C ALA A 158 -13.59 23.13 13.89
N GLN A 159 -12.75 22.27 13.30
CA GLN A 159 -13.11 20.91 12.93
C GLN A 159 -12.91 19.92 14.08
N GLU A 160 -13.63 18.79 14.05
CA GLU A 160 -13.32 17.67 14.93
C GLU A 160 -11.99 17.03 14.52
N PRO A 161 -11.13 16.66 15.47
CA PRO A 161 -9.85 16.03 15.15
C PRO A 161 -10.04 14.61 14.61
N GLU A 162 -9.44 14.30 13.47
CA GLU A 162 -9.46 12.95 12.87
C GLU A 162 -8.36 12.07 13.48
N GLN A 163 -7.21 12.66 13.79
CA GLN A 163 -6.04 11.98 14.36
C GLN A 163 -5.34 12.88 15.38
N GLY A 164 -4.51 12.30 16.25
CA GLY A 164 -3.61 13.04 17.14
C GLY A 164 -2.49 13.74 16.38
N SER A 165 -1.78 14.66 17.05
CA SER A 165 -0.53 15.21 16.52
C SER A 165 0.49 14.09 16.33
N LEU A 166 1.31 14.18 15.30
CA LEU A 166 2.35 13.18 15.05
C LEU A 166 3.68 13.81 14.66
N ILE A 167 4.74 13.05 14.90
CA ILE A 167 6.07 13.29 14.35
C ILE A 167 6.21 12.35 13.16
N TYR A 168 6.51 12.90 11.99
CA TYR A 168 6.61 12.17 10.73
C TYR A 168 8.04 12.28 10.21
N ASP A 169 8.74 11.14 10.17
CA ASP A 169 10.10 10.99 9.68
C ASP A 169 10.04 10.22 8.37
N VAL A 170 10.33 10.88 7.24
CA VAL A 170 10.07 10.35 5.90
C VAL A 170 11.25 10.53 4.96
N THR A 171 11.48 9.53 4.10
CA THR A 171 12.44 9.59 3.00
C THR A 171 11.75 9.24 1.68
N ILE A 172 11.81 10.13 0.70
CA ILE A 172 11.25 9.89 -0.63
C ILE A 172 12.20 9.02 -1.43
N ARG A 173 11.74 7.84 -1.86
CA ARG A 173 12.51 6.87 -2.65
C ARG A 173 12.31 7.04 -4.14
N ASP A 174 11.08 7.28 -4.55
CA ASP A 174 10.74 7.58 -5.94
C ASP A 174 9.42 8.36 -6.02
N PHE A 175 9.10 8.89 -7.20
CA PHE A 175 7.84 9.55 -7.49
C PHE A 175 7.45 9.30 -8.95
N THR A 176 6.19 9.01 -9.23
CA THR A 176 5.67 8.83 -10.58
C THR A 176 4.24 9.31 -10.70
N THR A 177 3.88 9.88 -11.85
CA THR A 177 2.49 10.17 -12.24
C THR A 177 1.87 9.00 -13.01
N GLU A 178 2.69 8.02 -13.44
CA GLU A 178 2.30 6.90 -14.28
C GLU A 178 2.65 5.57 -13.59
N ILE A 179 1.84 5.16 -12.60
CA ILE A 179 2.18 4.00 -11.75
C ILE A 179 2.29 2.70 -12.54
N ASN A 180 1.40 2.46 -13.51
CA ASN A 180 1.44 1.26 -14.32
C ASN A 180 2.74 1.18 -15.15
N GLN A 181 3.17 2.30 -15.74
CA GLN A 181 4.43 2.35 -16.48
C GLN A 181 5.63 2.16 -15.55
N TRP A 182 5.59 2.73 -14.34
CA TRP A 182 6.63 2.54 -13.34
C TRP A 182 6.80 1.05 -12.95
N GLU A 183 5.67 0.33 -12.79
CA GLU A 183 5.69 -1.11 -12.50
C GLU A 183 6.27 -1.91 -13.67
N ILE A 184 5.85 -1.62 -14.91
CA ILE A 184 6.36 -2.24 -16.14
C ILE A 184 7.87 -2.02 -16.27
N ASP A 185 8.33 -0.80 -16.05
CA ASP A 185 9.76 -0.46 -16.05
C ASP A 185 10.53 -1.19 -14.93
N SER A 186 9.88 -1.42 -13.78
CA SER A 186 10.46 -2.18 -12.67
C SER A 186 10.62 -3.65 -13.01
N ILE A 187 9.63 -4.26 -13.70
CA ILE A 187 9.74 -5.60 -14.27
C ILE A 187 10.88 -5.64 -15.28
N GLY A 188 10.98 -4.65 -16.18
CA GLY A 188 12.07 -4.55 -17.15
C GLY A 188 13.45 -4.49 -16.49
N ARG A 189 13.60 -3.67 -15.44
CA ARG A 189 14.85 -3.60 -14.64
C ARG A 189 15.17 -4.93 -13.94
N PHE A 190 14.15 -5.60 -13.40
CA PHE A 190 14.32 -6.92 -12.79
C PHE A 190 14.89 -7.94 -13.78
N PHE A 191 14.38 -7.98 -15.02
CA PHE A 191 14.87 -8.87 -16.06
C PHE A 191 16.30 -8.54 -16.48
N ALA A 192 16.58 -7.26 -16.72
CA ALA A 192 17.91 -6.80 -17.13
C ALA A 192 18.98 -7.14 -16.08
N ASN A 193 18.70 -6.92 -14.81
CA ASN A 193 19.64 -7.16 -13.71
C ASN A 193 19.96 -8.65 -13.49
N ARG A 194 19.10 -9.55 -13.96
CA ARG A 194 19.27 -11.01 -13.81
C ARG A 194 19.68 -11.71 -15.07
N ASN A 195 20.00 -10.98 -16.16
CA ASN A 195 20.27 -11.53 -17.49
C ASN A 195 19.18 -12.49 -17.97
N ILE A 196 17.95 -12.26 -17.57
CA ILE A 196 16.81 -13.03 -18.06
C ILE A 196 16.48 -12.46 -19.44
N LEU A 197 16.91 -13.16 -20.48
CA LEU A 197 16.44 -12.91 -21.83
C LEU A 197 14.98 -13.36 -21.88
N ILE A 198 14.08 -12.39 -21.84
CA ILE A 198 12.73 -12.63 -22.31
C ILE A 198 12.86 -12.60 -23.81
N GLU A 199 12.72 -13.76 -24.43
CA GLU A 199 12.35 -13.78 -25.82
C GLU A 199 11.06 -12.99 -25.90
N ASP A 200 11.04 -11.93 -26.73
CA ASP A 200 9.85 -11.14 -27.05
C ASP A 200 8.79 -12.06 -27.67
N ARG A 201 8.16 -12.84 -26.82
CA ARG A 201 6.83 -13.33 -27.16
C ARG A 201 5.92 -12.21 -26.72
N PRO A 202 5.25 -11.53 -27.65
CA PRO A 202 4.22 -10.60 -27.29
C PRO A 202 3.32 -11.36 -26.33
N ALA A 203 3.19 -10.84 -25.12
CA ALA A 203 2.33 -11.44 -24.13
C ALA A 203 0.96 -11.60 -24.78
N VAL A 204 0.62 -12.85 -25.06
CA VAL A 204 -0.71 -13.29 -25.48
C VAL A 204 -1.38 -12.38 -26.53
N ASP A 205 -0.93 -12.46 -27.77
CA ASP A 205 -1.59 -11.71 -28.84
C ASP A 205 -2.97 -12.29 -29.22
N VAL A 206 -3.20 -13.57 -28.94
CA VAL A 206 -4.44 -14.25 -29.39
C VAL A 206 -4.75 -15.44 -28.51
N PHE A 207 -5.94 -15.49 -27.93
CA PHE A 207 -6.51 -16.70 -27.34
C PHE A 207 -7.36 -17.44 -28.38
N MET A 208 -7.32 -18.76 -28.33
CA MET A 208 -8.21 -19.62 -29.10
C MET A 208 -9.05 -20.42 -28.13
N ILE A 209 -10.37 -20.23 -28.17
CA ILE A 209 -11.34 -21.07 -27.45
C ILE A 209 -12.20 -21.74 -28.53
N ASP A 210 -12.25 -23.04 -28.54
CA ASP A 210 -13.02 -23.84 -29.51
C ASP A 210 -12.80 -23.44 -30.98
N GLY A 211 -11.57 -23.03 -31.31
CA GLY A 211 -11.23 -22.57 -32.65
C GLY A 211 -11.63 -21.11 -32.95
N VAL A 212 -12.19 -20.40 -32.00
CA VAL A 212 -12.51 -18.97 -32.12
C VAL A 212 -11.36 -18.12 -31.57
N GLN A 213 -10.86 -17.24 -32.43
CA GLN A 213 -9.83 -16.28 -32.02
C GLN A 213 -10.41 -15.23 -31.08
N MET A 214 -9.95 -15.20 -29.83
CA MET A 214 -10.30 -14.21 -28.83
C MET A 214 -9.24 -13.11 -28.83
N GLN A 215 -9.67 -11.85 -28.92
CA GLN A 215 -8.78 -10.71 -28.74
C GLN A 215 -8.72 -10.38 -27.23
N PRO A 216 -7.53 -10.41 -26.59
CA PRO A 216 -7.43 -9.94 -25.22
C PRO A 216 -7.83 -8.47 -25.15
N LYS A 217 -8.44 -8.05 -24.03
CA LYS A 217 -8.62 -6.62 -23.74
C LYS A 217 -7.25 -5.95 -23.80
N ASP A 218 -7.16 -4.76 -24.35
CA ASP A 218 -5.87 -4.05 -24.56
C ASP A 218 -5.05 -3.92 -23.26
N SER A 219 -5.73 -3.81 -22.11
CA SER A 219 -5.11 -3.77 -20.77
C SER A 219 -4.39 -5.06 -20.36
N ILE A 220 -4.70 -6.20 -20.98
CA ILE A 220 -4.13 -7.50 -20.64
C ILE A 220 -2.77 -7.72 -21.31
N ARG A 221 -2.51 -7.06 -22.43
CA ARG A 221 -1.23 -7.16 -23.16
C ARG A 221 -0.08 -6.45 -22.45
N THR A 222 -0.39 -5.43 -21.69
CA THR A 222 0.58 -4.57 -21.03
C THR A 222 0.90 -5.14 -19.65
N GLY A 223 2.19 -5.27 -19.33
CA GLY A 223 2.62 -5.65 -17.98
C GLY A 223 2.49 -7.13 -17.63
N PHE A 224 2.22 -8.01 -18.60
CA PHE A 224 2.24 -9.47 -18.42
C PHE A 224 3.35 -10.10 -19.26
N TYR A 225 4.12 -11.01 -18.65
CA TYR A 225 5.24 -11.70 -19.27
C TYR A 225 5.20 -13.17 -18.89
N TYR A 226 5.43 -14.05 -19.89
CA TYR A 226 5.48 -15.50 -19.68
C TYR A 226 6.78 -16.07 -20.22
N LYS A 227 7.36 -17.04 -19.50
CA LYS A 227 8.50 -17.81 -19.97
C LYS A 227 8.32 -19.28 -19.62
N GLN A 228 8.48 -20.13 -20.62
CA GLN A 228 8.52 -21.57 -20.46
C GLN A 228 9.85 -22.00 -19.82
N LEU A 229 9.77 -22.76 -18.73
CA LEU A 229 10.93 -23.33 -18.01
C LEU A 229 11.15 -24.82 -18.34
N ARG A 230 10.08 -25.57 -18.49
CA ARG A 230 10.09 -26.98 -18.95
C ARG A 230 9.06 -27.14 -20.05
N LYS A 231 9.44 -27.84 -21.13
CA LYS A 231 8.53 -28.10 -22.27
C LYS A 231 7.38 -29.02 -21.86
N PRO A 232 6.19 -28.81 -22.41
CA PRO A 232 5.05 -29.70 -22.18
C PRO A 232 5.30 -31.07 -22.80
N THR A 233 4.59 -32.08 -22.30
CA THR A 233 4.54 -33.43 -22.91
C THR A 233 3.54 -33.50 -24.06
N ASP A 234 2.53 -32.61 -24.04
CA ASP A 234 1.54 -32.42 -25.08
C ASP A 234 1.32 -30.95 -25.33
N THR A 235 1.28 -30.51 -26.58
CA THR A 235 1.07 -29.10 -26.95
C THR A 235 -0.41 -28.72 -27.13
N THR A 236 -1.31 -29.71 -26.97
CA THR A 236 -2.76 -29.47 -27.04
C THR A 236 -3.22 -28.60 -25.87
N ALA A 237 -4.08 -27.64 -26.15
CA ALA A 237 -4.71 -26.83 -25.08
C ALA A 237 -5.59 -27.75 -24.22
N PHE A 238 -5.73 -27.37 -22.93
CA PHE A 238 -6.65 -28.09 -22.06
C PHE A 238 -8.09 -27.88 -22.57
N PRO A 239 -8.88 -28.96 -22.69
CA PRO A 239 -10.30 -28.82 -22.97
C PRO A 239 -11.01 -28.14 -21.79
N LEU A 240 -12.13 -27.51 -22.06
CA LEU A 240 -13.02 -27.01 -21.04
C LEU A 240 -13.53 -28.14 -20.11
N ASP A 241 -13.92 -27.81 -18.90
CA ASP A 241 -14.33 -28.76 -17.85
C ASP A 241 -13.23 -29.79 -17.47
N THR A 242 -11.97 -29.37 -17.61
CA THR A 242 -10.82 -30.17 -17.21
C THR A 242 -10.31 -29.74 -15.82
N THR A 243 -9.88 -30.76 -15.07
CA THR A 243 -9.15 -30.54 -13.80
C THR A 243 -7.69 -30.91 -13.98
N ILE A 244 -6.80 -30.00 -13.59
CA ILE A 244 -5.36 -30.21 -13.55
C ILE A 244 -4.80 -30.01 -12.15
N PHE A 245 -3.58 -30.45 -11.89
CA PHE A 245 -2.89 -30.27 -10.62
C PHE A 245 -1.61 -29.49 -10.83
N ILE A 246 -1.33 -28.56 -9.92
CA ILE A 246 -0.13 -27.72 -10.02
C ILE A 246 0.60 -27.60 -8.69
N ASN A 247 1.91 -27.45 -8.75
CA ASN A 247 2.67 -26.78 -7.73
C ASN A 247 2.95 -25.34 -8.15
N TYR A 248 2.96 -24.42 -7.21
CA TYR A 248 3.34 -23.05 -7.49
C TYR A 248 4.19 -22.43 -6.40
N THR A 249 4.87 -21.34 -6.76
CA THR A 249 5.58 -20.44 -5.84
C THR A 249 5.34 -19.02 -6.29
N GLY A 250 4.72 -18.22 -5.42
CA GLY A 250 4.48 -16.79 -5.60
C GLY A 250 5.55 -15.97 -4.91
N MET A 251 6.07 -14.94 -5.60
CA MET A 251 7.07 -14.03 -5.05
C MET A 251 6.93 -12.62 -5.61
N THR A 252 7.50 -11.66 -4.90
CA THR A 252 7.66 -10.26 -5.33
C THR A 252 8.97 -10.08 -6.12
N LEU A 253 9.16 -8.93 -6.79
CA LEU A 253 10.37 -8.70 -7.62
C LEU A 253 11.67 -8.66 -6.81
N ASP A 254 11.63 -8.39 -5.51
CA ASP A 254 12.78 -8.48 -4.60
C ASP A 254 13.20 -9.93 -4.30
N GLY A 255 12.40 -10.91 -4.76
CA GLY A 255 12.65 -12.34 -4.61
C GLY A 255 12.10 -12.93 -3.31
N ARG A 256 11.34 -12.17 -2.55
CA ARG A 256 10.68 -12.65 -1.33
C ARG A 256 9.49 -13.54 -1.73
N VAL A 257 9.54 -14.79 -1.28
CA VAL A 257 8.44 -15.75 -1.46
C VAL A 257 7.36 -15.44 -0.43
N PHE A 258 6.12 -15.24 -0.87
CA PHE A 258 4.98 -14.99 0.00
C PHE A 258 4.03 -16.18 0.11
N ASP A 259 4.04 -17.09 -0.88
CA ASP A 259 3.23 -18.30 -0.87
C ASP A 259 3.82 -19.39 -1.75
N THR A 260 3.61 -20.67 -1.39
CA THR A 260 4.03 -21.83 -2.18
C THR A 260 3.30 -23.10 -1.74
N THR A 261 3.07 -24.03 -2.67
CA THR A 261 2.60 -25.39 -2.38
C THR A 261 3.75 -26.36 -2.14
N VAL A 262 5.00 -25.94 -2.26
CA VAL A 262 6.19 -26.79 -2.15
C VAL A 262 6.83 -26.66 -0.76
N GLU A 263 6.72 -27.69 0.07
CA GLU A 263 7.21 -27.68 1.46
C GLU A 263 8.69 -27.30 1.58
N LYS A 264 9.52 -27.86 0.68
CA LYS A 264 10.95 -27.51 0.65
C LYS A 264 11.16 -26.03 0.40
N THR A 265 10.43 -25.42 -0.54
CA THR A 265 10.51 -23.99 -0.83
C THR A 265 10.06 -23.19 0.38
N ALA A 266 8.95 -23.58 1.03
CA ALA A 266 8.48 -22.91 2.24
C ALA A 266 9.54 -22.90 3.35
N LYS A 267 10.24 -24.03 3.54
CA LYS A 267 11.33 -24.14 4.52
C LYS A 267 12.56 -23.32 4.13
N ASP A 268 12.95 -23.36 2.85
CA ASP A 268 14.12 -22.63 2.34
C ASP A 268 13.96 -21.11 2.46
N TYR A 269 12.71 -20.62 2.39
CA TYR A 269 12.36 -19.19 2.51
C TYR A 269 11.77 -18.80 3.87
N ASP A 270 11.72 -19.73 4.82
CA ASP A 270 11.23 -19.55 6.20
C ASP A 270 9.78 -19.02 6.29
N ILE A 271 8.93 -19.46 5.38
CA ILE A 271 7.48 -19.23 5.39
C ILE A 271 6.69 -20.53 5.68
N TYR A 272 7.40 -21.55 6.16
CA TYR A 272 6.79 -22.84 6.51
C TYR A 272 5.80 -22.68 7.68
N SER A 273 4.59 -23.22 7.51
CA SER A 273 3.60 -23.38 8.57
C SER A 273 3.21 -24.85 8.69
N ALA A 274 3.14 -25.35 9.92
CA ALA A 274 2.67 -26.70 10.19
C ALA A 274 1.16 -26.88 9.97
N ASP A 275 0.41 -25.76 9.91
CA ASP A 275 -1.04 -25.76 9.67
C ASP A 275 -1.40 -25.74 8.17
N LYS A 276 -0.40 -25.62 7.31
CA LYS A 276 -0.57 -25.60 5.85
C LYS A 276 -0.18 -26.96 5.25
N GLU A 277 -1.04 -27.50 4.43
CA GLU A 277 -0.74 -28.66 3.59
C GLU A 277 0.10 -28.24 2.36
N TYR A 278 1.19 -28.96 2.12
CA TYR A 278 2.12 -28.70 1.02
C TYR A 278 1.99 -29.82 -0.01
N GLU A 279 1.00 -29.70 -0.85
CA GLU A 279 0.69 -30.66 -1.93
C GLU A 279 0.24 -29.92 -3.20
N PRO A 280 0.23 -30.58 -4.35
CA PRO A 280 -0.31 -30.01 -5.57
C PRO A 280 -1.77 -29.61 -5.40
N VAL A 281 -2.09 -28.38 -5.77
CA VAL A 281 -3.47 -27.87 -5.69
C VAL A 281 -4.21 -28.17 -7.00
N GLN A 282 -5.50 -28.40 -6.85
CA GLN A 282 -6.42 -28.60 -7.96
C GLN A 282 -6.71 -27.25 -8.63
N ILE A 283 -6.73 -27.24 -9.96
CA ILE A 283 -7.19 -26.13 -10.79
C ILE A 283 -8.33 -26.67 -11.66
N ASN A 284 -9.45 -25.97 -11.61
CA ASN A 284 -10.61 -26.28 -12.44
C ASN A 284 -10.62 -25.32 -13.63
N TRP A 285 -10.82 -25.90 -14.81
CA TRP A 285 -10.82 -25.21 -16.09
C TRP A 285 -12.24 -25.25 -16.64
N SER A 286 -13.06 -24.26 -16.29
CA SER A 286 -14.46 -24.22 -16.69
C SER A 286 -14.72 -23.26 -17.85
N GLU A 287 -15.87 -23.40 -18.50
CA GLU A 287 -16.34 -22.44 -19.50
C GLU A 287 -16.52 -21.07 -18.89
N THR A 288 -16.09 -20.04 -19.63
CA THR A 288 -16.40 -18.65 -19.31
C THR A 288 -17.11 -17.99 -20.47
N GLU A 289 -18.11 -17.21 -20.12
CA GLU A 289 -18.90 -16.51 -21.13
C GLU A 289 -18.16 -15.35 -21.81
N ASP A 290 -17.14 -14.74 -21.16
CA ASP A 290 -16.61 -13.45 -21.60
C ASP A 290 -15.09 -13.25 -21.72
N ASP A 291 -14.24 -13.95 -20.97
CA ASP A 291 -12.83 -13.54 -20.83
C ASP A 291 -11.74 -14.60 -21.13
N GLY A 292 -12.10 -15.78 -21.58
CA GLY A 292 -11.14 -16.84 -21.97
C GLY A 292 -10.36 -17.50 -20.85
N TYR A 293 -9.95 -16.80 -19.81
CA TYR A 293 -9.25 -17.33 -18.63
C TYR A 293 -10.04 -17.16 -17.32
N GLY A 294 -11.13 -16.41 -17.33
CA GLY A 294 -11.91 -16.07 -16.13
C GLY A 294 -12.61 -17.26 -15.46
N GLY A 295 -12.75 -18.41 -16.12
CA GLY A 295 -13.29 -19.63 -15.53
C GLY A 295 -12.26 -20.56 -14.90
N ILE A 296 -11.02 -20.10 -14.74
CA ILE A 296 -10.00 -20.87 -14.04
C ILE A 296 -10.11 -20.57 -12.56
N THR A 297 -10.42 -21.60 -11.76
CA THR A 297 -10.57 -21.52 -10.31
C THR A 297 -9.64 -22.49 -9.61
N MET A 298 -9.42 -22.32 -8.32
CA MET A 298 -8.54 -23.14 -7.50
C MET A 298 -9.30 -23.86 -6.38
N GLY A 299 -8.90 -25.11 -6.14
CA GLY A 299 -9.45 -25.93 -5.07
C GLY A 299 -10.77 -26.58 -5.44
N THR A 300 -11.36 -27.30 -4.49
CA THR A 300 -12.65 -27.99 -4.63
C THR A 300 -13.85 -27.07 -4.42
N ASP A 301 -13.60 -25.88 -3.91
CA ASP A 301 -14.57 -24.83 -3.60
C ASP A 301 -14.60 -23.72 -4.65
N ASP A 302 -13.90 -23.93 -5.78
CA ASP A 302 -13.85 -23.01 -6.91
C ASP A 302 -13.44 -21.57 -6.54
N THR A 303 -12.43 -21.44 -5.66
CA THR A 303 -11.90 -20.13 -5.26
C THR A 303 -11.37 -19.37 -6.47
N GLU A 304 -11.81 -18.13 -6.63
CA GLU A 304 -11.31 -17.22 -7.67
C GLU A 304 -9.81 -16.96 -7.49
N ILE A 305 -9.09 -16.88 -8.61
CA ILE A 305 -7.66 -16.57 -8.65
C ILE A 305 -7.42 -15.24 -9.36
N ILE A 306 -6.29 -14.59 -9.04
CA ILE A 306 -5.93 -13.32 -9.67
C ILE A 306 -5.64 -13.50 -11.16
N ASP A 307 -5.98 -12.49 -11.95
CA ASP A 307 -5.90 -12.53 -13.43
C ASP A 307 -4.54 -12.96 -13.97
N GLY A 308 -3.46 -12.41 -13.40
CA GLY A 308 -2.10 -12.75 -13.84
C GLY A 308 -1.72 -14.21 -13.60
N PHE A 309 -2.27 -14.84 -12.55
CA PHE A 309 -2.10 -16.28 -12.30
C PHE A 309 -2.90 -17.10 -13.33
N ALA A 310 -4.15 -16.74 -13.56
CA ALA A 310 -5.01 -17.38 -14.55
C ALA A 310 -4.41 -17.26 -15.97
N LEU A 311 -3.94 -16.06 -16.35
CA LEU A 311 -3.23 -15.82 -17.62
C LEU A 311 -1.96 -16.66 -17.74
N THR A 312 -1.22 -16.87 -16.66
CA THR A 312 -0.03 -17.72 -16.67
C THR A 312 -0.42 -19.17 -16.98
N LEU A 313 -1.44 -19.72 -16.30
CA LEU A 313 -1.96 -21.05 -16.56
C LEU A 313 -2.46 -21.18 -18.00
N TRP A 314 -3.14 -20.17 -18.52
CA TRP A 314 -3.68 -20.16 -19.89
C TRP A 314 -2.60 -20.33 -20.98
N GLN A 315 -1.35 -19.88 -20.72
CA GLN A 315 -0.20 -20.08 -21.60
C GLN A 315 0.31 -21.52 -21.58
N MET A 316 0.03 -22.28 -20.51
CA MET A 316 0.67 -23.56 -20.21
C MET A 316 -0.07 -24.75 -20.85
N ARG A 317 0.65 -25.84 -20.95
CA ARG A 317 0.17 -27.13 -21.50
C ARG A 317 0.54 -28.25 -20.54
N ALA A 318 0.09 -29.46 -20.84
CA ALA A 318 0.28 -30.63 -19.98
C ALA A 318 1.73 -30.83 -19.57
N MET A 319 1.97 -30.98 -18.26
CA MET A 319 3.28 -31.20 -17.64
C MET A 319 4.30 -30.08 -17.92
N GLU A 320 3.85 -28.91 -18.32
CA GLU A 320 4.69 -27.74 -18.51
C GLU A 320 5.06 -27.09 -17.17
N LYS A 321 6.27 -26.52 -17.10
CA LYS A 321 6.65 -25.59 -16.05
C LYS A 321 6.89 -24.23 -16.66
N GLY A 322 6.26 -23.21 -16.11
CA GLY A 322 6.33 -21.84 -16.60
C GLY A 322 6.49 -20.83 -15.49
N ILE A 323 6.83 -19.63 -15.89
CA ILE A 323 6.90 -18.46 -14.99
C ILE A 323 6.09 -17.33 -15.62
N GLY A 324 5.11 -16.82 -14.88
CA GLY A 324 4.40 -15.60 -15.18
C GLY A 324 4.95 -14.45 -14.33
N VAL A 325 5.13 -13.29 -14.93
CA VAL A 325 5.49 -12.04 -14.25
C VAL A 325 4.53 -10.98 -14.71
N PHE A 326 3.90 -10.28 -13.78
CA PHE A 326 2.88 -9.31 -14.13
C PHE A 326 2.78 -8.17 -13.12
N TYR A 327 2.28 -7.04 -13.60
CA TYR A 327 2.08 -5.84 -12.81
C TYR A 327 0.83 -5.94 -11.91
N SER A 328 0.70 -5.06 -10.95
CA SER A 328 -0.31 -5.16 -9.87
C SER A 328 -1.77 -5.17 -10.35
N PRO A 329 -2.18 -4.48 -11.44
CA PRO A 329 -3.55 -4.58 -11.95
C PRO A 329 -4.01 -5.99 -12.32
N LEU A 330 -3.08 -6.89 -12.64
CA LEU A 330 -3.35 -8.32 -12.86
C LEU A 330 -3.16 -9.16 -11.59
N GLY A 331 -2.83 -8.54 -10.47
CA GLY A 331 -2.60 -9.15 -9.18
C GLY A 331 -3.50 -8.54 -8.09
N TYR A 332 -2.87 -7.94 -7.08
CA TYR A 332 -3.59 -7.37 -5.93
C TYR A 332 -3.77 -5.84 -6.00
N SER A 333 -3.50 -5.24 -7.18
CA SER A 333 -3.76 -3.83 -7.48
C SER A 333 -3.14 -2.86 -6.44
N TYR A 334 -3.84 -1.76 -6.16
CA TYR A 334 -3.43 -0.74 -5.18
C TYR A 334 -3.54 -1.22 -3.73
N SER A 335 -4.32 -2.26 -3.46
CA SER A 335 -4.59 -2.74 -2.10
C SER A 335 -3.49 -3.64 -1.56
N GLY A 336 -2.75 -4.34 -2.44
CA GLY A 336 -1.87 -5.40 -1.99
C GLY A 336 -2.63 -6.58 -1.36
N SER A 337 -1.94 -7.42 -0.59
CA SER A 337 -2.53 -8.55 0.13
C SER A 337 -1.87 -8.76 1.49
N GLY A 338 -2.64 -8.58 2.56
CA GLY A 338 -2.17 -8.67 3.93
C GLY A 338 -0.95 -7.76 4.18
N ASN A 339 -0.07 -8.19 5.08
CA ASN A 339 1.19 -7.49 5.34
C ASN A 339 2.32 -7.95 4.41
N SER A 340 2.11 -9.00 3.61
CA SER A 340 3.18 -9.62 2.81
C SER A 340 3.32 -9.03 1.41
N ILE A 341 2.28 -8.45 0.84
CA ILE A 341 2.30 -7.87 -0.50
C ILE A 341 1.78 -6.44 -0.42
N PRO A 342 2.65 -5.43 -0.51
CA PRO A 342 2.20 -4.04 -0.53
C PRO A 342 1.43 -3.71 -1.81
N GLY A 343 0.65 -2.65 -1.79
CA GLY A 343 -0.01 -2.15 -3.00
C GLY A 343 0.97 -1.82 -4.12
N TYR A 344 0.50 -1.88 -5.36
CA TYR A 344 1.31 -1.62 -6.56
C TYR A 344 2.54 -2.52 -6.71
N SER A 345 2.40 -3.80 -6.30
CA SER A 345 3.48 -4.78 -6.36
C SER A 345 3.34 -5.69 -7.57
N PRO A 346 4.28 -5.65 -8.52
CA PRO A 346 4.40 -6.69 -9.53
C PRO A 346 4.69 -8.04 -8.89
N LEU A 347 4.12 -9.10 -9.44
CA LEU A 347 4.22 -10.45 -8.91
C LEU A 347 4.89 -11.40 -9.90
N ILE A 348 5.48 -12.44 -9.35
CA ILE A 348 6.08 -13.55 -10.06
C ILE A 348 5.43 -14.84 -9.57
N PHE A 349 4.94 -15.67 -10.49
CA PHE A 349 4.49 -17.02 -10.18
C PHE A 349 5.25 -18.04 -11.01
N ILE A 350 5.93 -18.96 -10.34
CA ILE A 350 6.48 -20.15 -10.96
C ILE A 350 5.45 -21.25 -10.77
N ILE A 351 4.91 -21.77 -11.88
CA ILE A 351 3.88 -22.80 -11.89
C ILE A 351 4.44 -24.05 -12.55
N ASP A 352 4.18 -25.21 -11.94
CA ASP A 352 4.59 -26.53 -12.40
C ASP A 352 3.34 -27.41 -12.51
N ILE A 353 2.88 -27.73 -13.71
CA ILE A 353 1.77 -28.65 -13.93
C ILE A 353 2.28 -30.06 -13.70
N VAL A 354 1.63 -30.78 -12.81
CA VAL A 354 2.04 -32.13 -12.35
C VAL A 354 0.91 -33.13 -12.51
N GLU A 355 1.23 -34.40 -12.35
CA GLU A 355 0.22 -35.44 -12.28
C GLU A 355 -0.65 -35.31 -11.05
N LYS A 356 -1.87 -35.83 -11.11
CA LYS A 356 -2.74 -35.91 -9.93
C LYS A 356 -2.03 -36.68 -8.82
N PRO A 357 -2.00 -36.16 -7.59
CA PRO A 357 -1.47 -36.89 -6.43
C PRO A 357 -2.15 -38.26 -6.29
N GLU A 358 -1.37 -39.31 -6.04
CA GLU A 358 -1.93 -40.61 -5.63
C GLU A 358 -2.45 -40.47 -4.18
N ASN A 359 -3.70 -40.82 -3.94
CA ASN A 359 -4.33 -40.83 -2.62
C ASN A 359 -3.75 -41.91 -1.72
#